data_0c6b7855b277e6b9089dc0e2d44356f2
#
_entry.id   0c6b7855b277e6b9089dc0e2d44356f2
#
_cell.length_a   1.000
_cell.length_b   1.000
_cell.length_c   1.000
_cell.angle_alpha   90.00
_cell.angle_beta   90.00
_cell.angle_gamma   90.00
#
_symmetry.space_group_name_H-M   'P 1'
#
loop_
_entity.id
_entity.type
_entity.pdbx_description
1 polymer ?
#
loop_
_entity_poly.entity_id
_entity_poly.type
_entity_poly.pdbx_seq_one_letter_code
_entity_poly.pdbx_strand_id
1 'polypeptide(L)'
;HACVKNGERLAKMAVEETGFGRWQDKVLKNKLGSELTWNFIKDMKTVGCLSEDKTKKVWEIGVPMGVIAALIPSTNPTSTVMYKTMISLKSGNAIIISPHPGAKKCITETYEVIKEAAELAGAPKGAIGCVTLITPEATDALLKHPDVSLILATGGEAMVHAAYSSGNPALGVGPGNGPSYIENSADIPMAVKRIVDSKTFDNGTICAPEQSIVTEYGISPQVEEELK
;
A
#
# COMPACT_ATOMS: atom_id res chain seq x y z
N HIS A 1 1.09 -0.29 17.49
CA HIS A 1 2.20 0.15 18.34
C HIS A 1 3.55 -0.35 17.83
N ALA A 2 3.75 -1.66 17.53
CA ALA A 2 5.01 -2.22 17.07
C ALA A 2 5.52 -1.52 15.79
N CYS A 3 4.65 -1.29 14.80
CA CYS A 3 4.99 -0.56 13.57
C CYS A 3 5.47 0.86 13.83
N VAL A 4 4.80 1.59 14.73
CA VAL A 4 5.18 2.97 15.10
C VAL A 4 6.55 2.97 15.79
N LYS A 5 6.76 2.08 16.76
CA LYS A 5 8.02 1.96 17.50
C LYS A 5 9.21 1.65 16.59
N ASN A 6 9.02 0.86 15.55
CA ASN A 6 10.06 0.46 14.60
C ASN A 6 10.07 1.32 13.31
N GLY A 7 9.17 2.30 13.19
CA GLY A 7 8.92 3.02 11.93
C GLY A 7 10.15 3.72 11.34
N GLU A 8 10.97 4.36 12.16
CA GLU A 8 12.19 5.02 11.72
C GLU A 8 13.28 4.02 11.30
N ARG A 9 13.52 2.99 12.13
CA ARG A 9 14.50 1.94 11.83
C ARG A 9 14.19 1.25 10.50
N LEU A 10 12.93 0.87 10.29
CA LEU A 10 12.49 0.22 9.06
C LEU A 10 12.55 1.16 7.85
N ALA A 11 12.29 2.46 8.02
CA ALA A 11 12.42 3.46 6.96
C ALA A 11 13.88 3.62 6.50
N LYS A 12 14.83 3.70 7.44
CA LYS A 12 16.26 3.74 7.13
C LYS A 12 16.71 2.48 6.39
N MET A 13 16.33 1.32 6.90
CA MET A 13 16.65 0.03 6.29
C MET A 13 16.08 -0.08 4.86
N ALA A 14 14.89 0.44 4.61
CA ALA A 14 14.29 0.45 3.28
C ALA A 14 15.11 1.29 2.28
N VAL A 15 15.58 2.47 2.67
CA VAL A 15 16.43 3.32 1.80
C VAL A 15 17.80 2.69 1.58
N GLU A 16 18.41 2.15 2.63
CA GLU A 16 19.72 1.48 2.54
C GLU A 16 19.69 0.29 1.57
N GLU A 17 18.63 -0.51 1.59
CA GLU A 17 18.50 -1.68 0.73
C GLU A 17 18.10 -1.35 -0.69
N THR A 18 17.15 -0.42 -0.87
CA THR A 18 16.53 -0.18 -2.18
C THR A 18 17.11 1.00 -2.95
N GLY A 19 17.78 1.93 -2.27
CA GLY A 19 18.24 3.20 -2.84
C GLY A 19 17.11 4.19 -3.17
N PHE A 20 15.84 3.85 -2.90
CA PHE A 20 14.69 4.69 -3.25
C PHE A 20 14.30 5.66 -2.15
N GLY A 21 14.13 6.92 -2.52
CA GLY A 21 13.51 7.95 -1.71
C GLY A 21 14.38 8.47 -0.57
N ARG A 22 13.72 9.03 0.44
CA ARG A 22 14.34 9.62 1.65
C ARG A 22 13.78 8.95 2.89
N TRP A 23 14.64 8.53 3.83
CA TRP A 23 14.18 7.81 5.02
C TRP A 23 13.21 8.62 5.88
N GLN A 24 13.37 9.96 5.95
CA GLN A 24 12.45 10.84 6.68
C GLN A 24 11.03 10.78 6.12
N ASP A 25 10.91 10.80 4.80
CA ASP A 25 9.62 10.70 4.11
C ASP A 25 9.03 9.29 4.24
N LYS A 26 9.89 8.26 4.24
CA LYS A 26 9.44 6.88 4.49
C LYS A 26 8.96 6.66 5.94
N VAL A 27 9.47 7.43 6.92
CA VAL A 27 8.89 7.43 8.28
C VAL A 27 7.43 7.92 8.24
N LEU A 28 7.15 8.98 7.49
CA LEU A 28 5.77 9.46 7.30
C LEU A 28 4.89 8.42 6.60
N LYS A 29 5.43 7.74 5.57
CA LYS A 29 4.74 6.63 4.90
C LYS A 29 4.47 5.45 5.84
N ASN A 30 5.42 5.08 6.68
CA ASN A 30 5.23 4.04 7.70
C ASN A 30 4.16 4.45 8.72
N LYS A 31 4.12 5.72 9.12
CA LYS A 31 3.06 6.26 9.97
C LYS A 31 1.70 6.20 9.28
N LEU A 32 1.63 6.58 8.00
CA LEU A 32 0.41 6.47 7.19
C LEU A 32 -0.05 5.02 7.10
N GLY A 33 0.84 4.09 6.73
CA GLY A 33 0.53 2.66 6.57
C GLY A 33 0.25 1.94 7.89
N SER A 34 0.46 2.55 9.03
CA SER A 34 0.24 1.95 10.34
C SER A 34 -0.73 2.75 11.21
N GLU A 35 -0.26 3.78 11.91
CA GLU A 35 -1.04 4.54 12.89
C GLU A 35 -2.28 5.22 12.28
N LEU A 36 -2.08 5.94 11.16
CA LEU A 36 -3.16 6.68 10.54
C LEU A 36 -4.20 5.75 9.91
N THR A 37 -3.73 4.69 9.24
CA THR A 37 -4.62 3.65 8.73
C THR A 37 -5.41 2.99 9.86
N TRP A 38 -4.75 2.62 10.96
CA TRP A 38 -5.45 2.02 12.10
C TRP A 38 -6.51 2.95 12.68
N ASN A 39 -6.18 4.22 12.89
CA ASN A 39 -7.13 5.20 13.40
C ASN A 39 -8.37 5.36 12.50
N PHE A 40 -8.19 5.21 11.20
CA PHE A 40 -9.29 5.25 10.23
C PHE A 40 -10.16 3.99 10.26
N ILE A 41 -9.55 2.79 10.33
CA ILE A 41 -10.29 1.52 10.17
C ILE A 41 -10.73 0.87 11.48
N LYS A 42 -10.17 1.26 12.63
CA LYS A 42 -10.38 0.56 13.93
C LYS A 42 -11.85 0.38 14.31
N ASP A 43 -12.68 1.39 14.02
CA ASP A 43 -14.10 1.41 14.37
C ASP A 43 -15.00 0.88 13.25
N MET A 44 -14.45 0.53 12.09
CA MET A 44 -15.20 -0.05 10.98
C MET A 44 -15.61 -1.49 11.32
N LYS A 45 -16.87 -1.81 11.11
CA LYS A 45 -17.34 -3.20 11.12
C LYS A 45 -16.90 -3.87 9.81
N THR A 46 -16.15 -4.96 9.89
CA THR A 46 -15.61 -5.67 8.72
C THR A 46 -16.02 -7.13 8.69
N VAL A 47 -16.42 -7.70 9.84
CA VAL A 47 -16.84 -9.09 9.99
C VAL A 47 -18.10 -9.14 10.84
N GLY A 48 -18.98 -10.11 10.58
CA GLY A 48 -20.27 -10.27 11.24
C GLY A 48 -21.34 -9.34 10.65
N CYS A 49 -22.39 -9.06 11.39
CA CYS A 49 -23.48 -8.21 10.94
C CYS A 49 -22.99 -6.76 10.73
N LEU A 50 -22.93 -6.31 9.48
CA LEU A 50 -22.50 -4.97 9.08
C LEU A 50 -23.68 -3.99 9.21
N SER A 51 -24.84 -4.38 8.68
CA SER A 51 -26.08 -3.61 8.76
C SER A 51 -27.32 -4.50 8.82
N GLU A 52 -28.41 -3.96 9.35
CA GLU A 52 -29.74 -4.57 9.34
C GLU A 52 -30.77 -3.56 8.84
N ASP A 53 -31.38 -3.83 7.69
CA ASP A 53 -32.52 -3.08 7.20
C ASP A 53 -33.81 -3.80 7.60
N LYS A 54 -34.43 -3.36 8.69
CA LYS A 54 -35.67 -3.96 9.24
C LYS A 54 -36.87 -3.78 8.30
N THR A 55 -36.87 -2.75 7.46
CA THR A 55 -37.96 -2.48 6.52
C THR A 55 -37.91 -3.45 5.35
N LYS A 56 -36.74 -3.67 4.79
CA LYS A 56 -36.52 -4.62 3.69
C LYS A 56 -36.28 -6.04 4.16
N LYS A 57 -36.11 -6.25 5.49
CA LYS A 57 -35.76 -7.54 6.10
C LYS A 57 -34.46 -8.13 5.50
N VAL A 58 -33.44 -7.27 5.30
CA VAL A 58 -32.13 -7.63 4.76
C VAL A 58 -31.05 -7.43 5.81
N TRP A 59 -30.19 -8.41 5.95
CA TRP A 59 -28.96 -8.30 6.72
C TRP A 59 -27.76 -8.34 5.79
N GLU A 60 -26.80 -7.44 6.02
CA GLU A 60 -25.49 -7.48 5.38
C GLU A 60 -24.49 -8.10 6.34
N ILE A 61 -23.92 -9.22 5.95
CA ILE A 61 -22.97 -9.96 6.79
C ILE A 61 -21.61 -9.96 6.11
N GLY A 62 -20.61 -9.34 6.77
CA GLY A 62 -19.22 -9.42 6.35
C GLY A 62 -18.62 -10.77 6.74
N VAL A 63 -17.97 -11.43 5.79
CA VAL A 63 -17.24 -12.68 6.00
C VAL A 63 -15.80 -12.53 5.52
N PRO A 64 -14.82 -13.16 6.19
CA PRO A 64 -13.45 -13.22 5.68
C PRO A 64 -13.41 -13.90 4.31
N MET A 65 -12.53 -13.45 3.44
CA MET A 65 -12.30 -14.10 2.15
C MET A 65 -11.45 -15.36 2.27
N GLY A 66 -10.51 -15.37 3.21
CA GLY A 66 -9.60 -16.49 3.42
C GLY A 66 -8.14 -16.07 3.46
N VAL A 67 -7.33 -16.63 2.56
CA VAL A 67 -5.90 -16.30 2.46
C VAL A 67 -5.67 -15.22 1.40
N ILE A 68 -5.00 -14.16 1.81
CA ILE A 68 -4.62 -13.04 0.95
C ILE A 68 -3.17 -13.19 0.52
N ALA A 69 -2.90 -13.22 -0.79
CA ALA A 69 -1.54 -13.09 -1.32
C ALA A 69 -1.21 -11.61 -1.55
N ALA A 70 -0.16 -11.10 -0.90
CA ALA A 70 0.21 -9.69 -0.94
C ALA A 70 1.55 -9.50 -1.62
N LEU A 71 1.57 -8.97 -2.85
CA LEU A 71 2.79 -8.59 -3.56
C LEU A 71 3.25 -7.21 -3.08
N ILE A 72 4.49 -7.12 -2.63
CA ILE A 72 5.07 -5.92 -2.01
C ILE A 72 6.10 -5.29 -2.94
N PRO A 73 5.99 -3.99 -3.28
CA PRO A 73 6.93 -3.31 -4.16
C PRO A 73 8.23 -2.92 -3.45
N SER A 74 9.29 -2.65 -4.22
CA SER A 74 10.56 -2.11 -3.68
C SER A 74 10.50 -0.63 -3.34
N THR A 75 9.60 0.13 -3.94
CA THR A 75 9.49 1.58 -3.77
C THR A 75 8.93 1.98 -2.40
N ASN A 76 7.98 1.21 -1.87
CA ASN A 76 7.32 1.45 -0.58
C ASN A 76 7.21 0.15 0.23
N PRO A 77 8.33 -0.52 0.52
CA PRO A 77 8.29 -1.89 1.01
C PRO A 77 7.66 -1.99 2.40
N THR A 78 8.15 -1.24 3.36
CA THR A 78 7.77 -1.36 4.78
C THR A 78 6.34 -0.87 5.04
N SER A 79 5.97 0.30 4.53
CA SER A 79 4.62 0.84 4.68
C SER A 79 3.55 -0.04 4.03
N THR A 80 3.87 -0.66 2.88
CA THR A 80 2.93 -1.57 2.18
C THR A 80 2.72 -2.86 2.96
N VAL A 81 3.76 -3.44 3.58
CA VAL A 81 3.61 -4.59 4.48
C VAL A 81 2.71 -4.23 5.65
N MET A 82 2.97 -3.10 6.32
CA MET A 82 2.16 -2.63 7.46
C MET A 82 0.69 -2.49 7.08
N TYR A 83 0.43 -1.75 6.00
CA TYR A 83 -0.91 -1.48 5.52
C TYR A 83 -1.67 -2.75 5.15
N LYS A 84 -1.10 -3.57 4.25
CA LYS A 84 -1.77 -4.78 3.75
C LYS A 84 -2.02 -5.80 4.87
N THR A 85 -1.07 -5.97 5.78
CA THR A 85 -1.27 -6.88 6.92
C THR A 85 -2.39 -6.39 7.83
N MET A 86 -2.43 -5.10 8.10
CA MET A 86 -3.43 -4.51 8.98
C MET A 86 -4.85 -4.66 8.42
N ILE A 87 -5.07 -4.32 7.15
CA ILE A 87 -6.40 -4.44 6.54
C ILE A 87 -6.84 -5.89 6.40
N SER A 88 -5.91 -6.82 6.11
CA SER A 88 -6.21 -8.25 6.02
C SER A 88 -6.63 -8.82 7.37
N LEU A 89 -5.87 -8.59 8.43
CA LEU A 89 -6.22 -9.05 9.78
C LEU A 89 -7.49 -8.39 10.30
N LYS A 90 -7.70 -7.09 10.05
CA LYS A 90 -8.91 -6.37 10.47
C LYS A 90 -10.18 -6.98 9.85
N SER A 91 -10.08 -7.49 8.63
CA SER A 91 -11.18 -8.17 7.94
C SER A 91 -11.20 -9.70 8.14
N GLY A 92 -10.44 -10.21 9.13
CA GLY A 92 -10.45 -11.61 9.54
C GLY A 92 -9.71 -12.56 8.58
N ASN A 93 -8.89 -12.05 7.67
CA ASN A 93 -8.15 -12.85 6.69
C ASN A 93 -6.73 -13.17 7.19
N ALA A 94 -6.20 -14.32 6.74
CA ALA A 94 -4.77 -14.58 6.76
C ALA A 94 -4.08 -13.87 5.59
N ILE A 95 -2.77 -13.63 5.70
CA ILE A 95 -1.99 -12.95 4.66
C ILE A 95 -0.65 -13.63 4.44
N ILE A 96 -0.27 -13.81 3.17
CA ILE A 96 1.06 -14.26 2.75
C ILE A 96 1.74 -13.11 2.00
N ILE A 97 2.83 -12.62 2.56
CA ILE A 97 3.63 -11.53 2.01
C ILE A 97 4.60 -12.12 0.99
N SER A 98 4.59 -11.60 -0.23
CA SER A 98 5.57 -11.91 -1.28
C SER A 98 6.48 -10.70 -1.49
N PRO A 99 7.74 -10.75 -1.00
CA PRO A 99 8.67 -9.65 -1.09
C PRO A 99 9.16 -9.41 -2.52
N HIS A 100 9.39 -8.14 -2.87
CA HIS A 100 10.17 -7.80 -4.04
C HIS A 100 11.65 -8.19 -3.82
N PRO A 101 12.35 -8.79 -4.82
CA PRO A 101 13.75 -9.21 -4.66
C PRO A 101 14.68 -8.09 -4.17
N GLY A 102 14.51 -6.87 -4.69
CA GLY A 102 15.30 -5.69 -4.32
C GLY A 102 14.95 -5.04 -2.99
N ALA A 103 14.04 -5.63 -2.19
CA ALA A 103 13.63 -5.13 -0.87
C ALA A 103 13.38 -6.28 0.13
N LYS A 104 14.04 -7.40 -0.09
CA LYS A 104 13.82 -8.63 0.67
C LYS A 104 14.05 -8.43 2.16
N LYS A 105 15.15 -7.78 2.55
CA LYS A 105 15.56 -7.65 3.95
C LYS A 105 14.58 -6.79 4.73
N CYS A 106 14.28 -5.58 4.24
CA CYS A 106 13.39 -4.65 4.94
C CYS A 106 11.94 -5.14 4.96
N ILE A 107 11.48 -5.86 3.92
CA ILE A 107 10.15 -6.50 3.91
C ILE A 107 10.09 -7.63 4.93
N THR A 108 11.08 -8.53 4.94
CA THR A 108 11.12 -9.65 5.90
C THR A 108 11.22 -9.14 7.34
N GLU A 109 12.05 -8.13 7.60
CA GLU A 109 12.17 -7.53 8.93
C GLU A 109 10.84 -6.88 9.39
N THR A 110 10.14 -6.19 8.48
CA THR A 110 8.83 -5.61 8.77
C THR A 110 7.80 -6.69 9.07
N TYR A 111 7.83 -7.77 8.31
CA TYR A 111 7.00 -8.95 8.54
C TYR A 111 7.23 -9.55 9.93
N GLU A 112 8.48 -9.79 10.33
CA GLU A 112 8.78 -10.37 11.64
C GLU A 112 8.30 -9.48 12.79
N VAL A 113 8.53 -8.16 12.71
CA VAL A 113 8.03 -7.18 13.70
C VAL A 113 6.51 -7.26 13.86
N ILE A 114 5.79 -7.38 12.75
CA ILE A 114 4.31 -7.40 12.80
C ILE A 114 3.80 -8.75 13.27
N LYS A 115 4.38 -9.84 12.78
CA LYS A 115 4.04 -11.21 13.16
C LYS A 115 4.20 -11.42 14.65
N GLU A 116 5.37 -11.08 15.20
CA GLU A 116 5.62 -11.20 16.65
C GLU A 116 4.61 -10.40 17.46
N ALA A 117 4.36 -9.15 17.09
CA ALA A 117 3.39 -8.30 17.79
C ALA A 117 1.95 -8.85 17.70
N ALA A 118 1.57 -9.40 16.55
CA ALA A 118 0.25 -9.98 16.34
C ALA A 118 0.07 -11.27 17.16
N GLU A 119 1.06 -12.17 17.16
CA GLU A 119 1.02 -13.41 17.93
C GLU A 119 1.00 -13.14 19.45
N LEU A 120 1.79 -12.16 19.93
CA LEU A 120 1.74 -11.71 21.32
C LEU A 120 0.38 -11.12 21.71
N ALA A 121 -0.33 -10.54 20.77
CA ALA A 121 -1.68 -10.02 20.96
C ALA A 121 -2.79 -11.08 20.79
N GLY A 122 -2.43 -12.34 20.55
CA GLY A 122 -3.37 -13.46 20.45
C GLY A 122 -3.80 -13.83 19.03
N ALA A 123 -3.15 -13.29 17.99
CA ALA A 123 -3.39 -13.76 16.62
C ALA A 123 -2.96 -15.24 16.49
N PRO A 124 -3.70 -16.07 15.74
CA PRO A 124 -3.31 -17.44 15.48
C PRO A 124 -1.92 -17.52 14.82
N LYS A 125 -1.11 -18.48 15.24
CA LYS A 125 0.16 -18.76 14.55
C LYS A 125 -0.09 -19.10 13.10
N GLY A 126 0.69 -18.50 12.21
CA GLY A 126 0.54 -18.69 10.76
C GLY A 126 -0.52 -17.79 10.09
N ALA A 127 -1.22 -16.93 10.84
CA ALA A 127 -2.13 -15.95 10.24
C ALA A 127 -1.38 -14.94 9.33
N ILE A 128 -0.09 -14.73 9.59
CA ILE A 128 0.79 -13.91 8.76
C ILE A 128 1.95 -14.78 8.31
N GLY A 129 2.12 -14.94 7.00
CA GLY A 129 3.22 -15.66 6.37
C GLY A 129 4.06 -14.77 5.48
N CYS A 130 5.28 -15.21 5.16
CA CYS A 130 6.16 -14.53 4.21
C CYS A 130 6.87 -15.56 3.33
N VAL A 131 6.90 -15.32 2.01
CA VAL A 131 7.62 -16.15 1.07
C VAL A 131 9.13 -15.95 1.26
N THR A 132 9.86 -17.01 1.52
CA THR A 132 11.31 -16.99 1.75
C THR A 132 12.12 -17.20 0.47
N LEU A 133 11.58 -18.02 -0.45
CA LEU A 133 12.16 -18.25 -1.77
C LEU A 133 11.58 -17.24 -2.76
N ILE A 134 12.34 -16.19 -3.07
CA ILE A 134 11.88 -15.09 -3.92
C ILE A 134 12.34 -15.34 -5.35
N THR A 135 11.56 -16.10 -6.10
CA THR A 135 11.75 -16.35 -7.52
C THR A 135 10.45 -16.08 -8.29
N PRO A 136 10.52 -15.86 -9.61
CA PRO A 136 9.33 -15.74 -10.44
C PRO A 136 8.40 -16.96 -10.32
N GLU A 137 8.97 -18.16 -10.28
CA GLU A 137 8.22 -19.42 -10.18
C GLU A 137 7.49 -19.55 -8.83
N ALA A 138 8.14 -19.15 -7.73
CA ALA A 138 7.49 -19.15 -6.40
C ALA A 138 6.38 -18.11 -6.32
N THR A 139 6.55 -16.95 -6.96
CA THR A 139 5.52 -15.92 -7.05
C THR A 139 4.33 -16.43 -7.89
N ASP A 140 4.59 -17.03 -9.05
CA ASP A 140 3.55 -17.59 -9.91
C ASP A 140 2.78 -18.71 -9.21
N ALA A 141 3.48 -19.60 -8.50
CA ALA A 141 2.86 -20.65 -7.69
C ALA A 141 1.96 -20.09 -6.59
N LEU A 142 2.39 -19.01 -5.91
CA LEU A 142 1.56 -18.32 -4.92
C LEU A 142 0.30 -17.71 -5.57
N LEU A 143 0.46 -17.00 -6.69
CA LEU A 143 -0.66 -16.33 -7.37
C LEU A 143 -1.72 -17.31 -7.88
N LYS A 144 -1.30 -18.52 -8.29
CA LYS A 144 -2.19 -19.58 -8.83
C LYS A 144 -2.65 -20.57 -7.77
N HIS A 145 -2.21 -20.42 -6.51
CA HIS A 145 -2.55 -21.39 -5.47
C HIS A 145 -4.05 -21.42 -5.21
N PRO A 146 -4.68 -22.63 -5.16
CA PRO A 146 -6.14 -22.76 -5.01
C PRO A 146 -6.67 -22.21 -3.67
N ASP A 147 -5.85 -22.18 -2.63
CA ASP A 147 -6.22 -21.66 -1.31
C ASP A 147 -6.09 -20.12 -1.22
N VAL A 148 -5.54 -19.45 -2.23
CA VAL A 148 -5.49 -17.99 -2.29
C VAL A 148 -6.84 -17.46 -2.73
N SER A 149 -7.48 -16.72 -1.85
CA SER A 149 -8.83 -16.17 -2.08
C SER A 149 -8.82 -14.79 -2.72
N LEU A 150 -7.74 -14.03 -2.53
CA LEU A 150 -7.57 -12.69 -3.10
C LEU A 150 -6.09 -12.34 -3.20
N ILE A 151 -5.72 -11.70 -4.30
CA ILE A 151 -4.39 -11.15 -4.51
C ILE A 151 -4.45 -9.63 -4.34
N LEU A 152 -3.60 -9.08 -3.46
CA LEU A 152 -3.35 -7.64 -3.36
C LEU A 152 -2.01 -7.32 -4.04
N ALA A 153 -2.07 -6.96 -5.31
CA ALA A 153 -0.88 -6.68 -6.11
C ALA A 153 -0.53 -5.19 -6.07
N THR A 154 0.66 -4.85 -5.60
CA THR A 154 1.24 -3.51 -5.74
C THR A 154 2.60 -3.66 -6.37
N GLY A 155 2.80 -3.11 -7.57
CA GLY A 155 4.05 -3.29 -8.30
C GLY A 155 4.01 -2.67 -9.69
N GLY A 156 5.00 -3.01 -10.51
CA GLY A 156 5.03 -2.62 -11.92
C GLY A 156 3.93 -3.32 -12.75
N GLU A 157 3.70 -2.81 -13.95
CA GLU A 157 2.65 -3.27 -14.87
C GLU A 157 2.67 -4.79 -15.08
N ALA A 158 3.85 -5.37 -15.32
CA ALA A 158 3.98 -6.82 -15.54
C ALA A 158 3.51 -7.65 -14.34
N MET A 159 3.79 -7.20 -13.12
CA MET A 159 3.37 -7.88 -11.90
C MET A 159 1.85 -7.78 -11.69
N VAL A 160 1.28 -6.62 -11.95
CA VAL A 160 -0.17 -6.41 -11.88
C VAL A 160 -0.89 -7.24 -12.94
N HIS A 161 -0.35 -7.29 -14.16
CA HIS A 161 -0.88 -8.14 -15.22
C HIS A 161 -0.82 -9.63 -14.84
N ALA A 162 0.30 -10.10 -14.28
CA ALA A 162 0.42 -11.47 -13.80
C ALA A 162 -0.62 -11.82 -12.73
N ALA A 163 -0.88 -10.88 -11.79
CA ALA A 163 -1.90 -11.06 -10.77
C ALA A 163 -3.31 -11.21 -11.38
N TYR A 164 -3.69 -10.33 -12.30
CA TYR A 164 -5.00 -10.43 -12.98
C TYR A 164 -5.13 -11.65 -13.89
N SER A 165 -4.03 -12.15 -14.42
CA SER A 165 -4.01 -13.34 -15.31
C SER A 165 -3.85 -14.66 -14.55
N SER A 166 -3.75 -14.63 -13.22
CA SER A 166 -3.49 -15.83 -12.40
C SER A 166 -4.67 -16.81 -12.32
N GLY A 167 -5.89 -16.32 -12.54
CA GLY A 167 -7.13 -17.06 -12.33
C GLY A 167 -7.78 -16.81 -10.97
N ASN A 168 -7.05 -16.25 -9.99
CA ASN A 168 -7.58 -15.85 -8.70
C ASN A 168 -8.07 -14.40 -8.71
N PRO A 169 -9.06 -14.03 -7.88
CA PRO A 169 -9.45 -12.63 -7.71
C PRO A 169 -8.25 -11.75 -7.36
N ALA A 170 -8.12 -10.58 -7.99
CA ALA A 170 -7.01 -9.69 -7.75
C ALA A 170 -7.43 -8.21 -7.69
N LEU A 171 -6.80 -7.47 -6.80
CA LEU A 171 -6.84 -6.01 -6.75
C LEU A 171 -5.42 -5.52 -7.03
N GLY A 172 -5.21 -4.98 -8.23
CA GLY A 172 -3.90 -4.52 -8.69
C GLY A 172 -3.79 -3.00 -8.68
N VAL A 173 -2.64 -2.50 -8.20
CA VAL A 173 -2.26 -1.10 -8.27
C VAL A 173 -0.89 -1.02 -8.94
N GLY A 174 -0.87 -0.45 -10.13
CA GLY A 174 0.33 -0.19 -10.93
C GLY A 174 0.80 1.26 -10.82
N PRO A 175 1.69 1.69 -11.75
CA PRO A 175 2.09 3.08 -11.85
C PRO A 175 0.89 3.96 -12.17
N GLY A 176 0.75 5.05 -11.41
CA GLY A 176 -0.28 6.05 -11.64
C GLY A 176 0.17 7.11 -12.65
N ASN A 177 -0.80 7.78 -13.26
CA ASN A 177 -0.60 9.00 -14.03
C ASN A 177 -1.67 10.01 -13.58
N GLY A 178 -1.40 10.71 -12.48
CA GLY A 178 -2.30 11.70 -11.90
C GLY A 178 -2.11 13.07 -12.56
N PRO A 179 -3.07 13.58 -13.35
CA PRO A 179 -3.02 14.96 -13.82
C PRO A 179 -3.50 15.92 -12.73
N SER A 180 -2.84 17.08 -12.60
CA SER A 180 -3.32 18.22 -11.82
C SER A 180 -3.87 19.26 -12.77
N TYR A 181 -5.12 19.63 -12.60
CA TYR A 181 -5.74 20.72 -13.38
C TYR A 181 -5.70 22.04 -12.60
N ILE A 182 -5.12 23.07 -13.23
CA ILE A 182 -5.09 24.44 -12.70
C ILE A 182 -6.04 25.28 -13.54
N GLU A 183 -7.12 25.73 -12.93
CA GLU A 183 -8.17 26.55 -13.51
C GLU A 183 -7.79 28.05 -13.38
N ASN A 184 -8.35 28.92 -14.25
CA ASN A 184 -8.03 30.34 -14.33
C ASN A 184 -8.18 31.14 -13.04
N SER A 185 -9.07 30.73 -12.11
CA SER A 185 -9.29 31.41 -10.82
C SER A 185 -8.34 30.93 -9.72
N ALA A 186 -7.46 29.95 -10.00
CA ALA A 186 -6.55 29.38 -9.02
C ALA A 186 -5.49 30.40 -8.57
N ASP A 187 -5.09 30.32 -7.31
CA ASP A 187 -3.85 30.92 -6.81
C ASP A 187 -2.67 30.11 -7.36
N ILE A 188 -2.08 30.60 -8.46
CA ILE A 188 -1.04 29.88 -9.21
C ILE A 188 0.18 29.57 -8.35
N PRO A 189 0.78 30.51 -7.58
CA PRO A 189 1.93 30.19 -6.73
C PRO A 189 1.62 29.10 -5.71
N MET A 190 0.44 29.14 -5.06
CA MET A 190 0.03 28.12 -4.11
C MET A 190 -0.20 26.77 -4.79
N ALA A 191 -0.84 26.76 -5.95
CA ALA A 191 -1.11 25.53 -6.72
C ALA A 191 0.19 24.85 -7.14
N VAL A 192 1.12 25.61 -7.75
CA VAL A 192 2.43 25.09 -8.17
C VAL A 192 3.23 24.58 -6.97
N LYS A 193 3.29 25.37 -5.89
CA LYS A 193 3.99 24.94 -4.67
C LYS A 193 3.46 23.60 -4.17
N ARG A 194 2.14 23.39 -4.10
CA ARG A 194 1.53 22.15 -3.63
C ARG A 194 1.85 20.97 -4.56
N ILE A 195 1.82 21.19 -5.87
CA ILE A 195 2.18 20.17 -6.86
C ILE A 195 3.64 19.77 -6.71
N VAL A 196 4.56 20.74 -6.58
CA VAL A 196 5.99 20.48 -6.40
C VAL A 196 6.26 19.76 -5.08
N ASP A 197 5.66 20.22 -3.96
CA ASP A 197 5.80 19.57 -2.65
C ASP A 197 5.33 18.10 -2.71
N SER A 198 4.20 17.84 -3.37
CA SER A 198 3.67 16.49 -3.56
C SER A 198 4.56 15.64 -4.48
N LYS A 199 4.97 16.19 -5.62
CA LYS A 199 5.80 15.48 -6.60
C LYS A 199 7.18 15.12 -6.07
N THR A 200 7.79 15.99 -5.28
CA THR A 200 9.14 15.80 -4.74
C THR A 200 9.19 14.98 -3.44
N PHE A 201 8.04 14.74 -2.82
CA PHE A 201 7.94 13.91 -1.62
C PHE A 201 8.53 12.51 -1.87
N ASP A 202 9.41 12.09 -0.99
CA ASP A 202 10.16 10.82 -1.09
C ASP A 202 10.87 10.65 -2.46
N ASN A 203 11.40 11.74 -3.01
CA ASN A 203 12.00 11.81 -4.36
C ASN A 203 11.07 11.31 -5.47
N GLY A 204 9.77 11.56 -5.35
CA GLY A 204 8.77 11.07 -6.29
C GLY A 204 8.51 9.57 -6.25
N THR A 205 9.00 8.88 -5.22
CA THR A 205 8.90 7.43 -5.08
C THR A 205 7.54 7.01 -4.51
N ILE A 206 6.47 7.46 -5.12
CA ILE A 206 5.09 7.09 -4.78
C ILE A 206 4.27 7.00 -6.08
N CYS A 207 3.29 6.11 -6.13
CA CYS A 207 2.47 5.92 -7.34
C CYS A 207 1.33 6.95 -7.49
N ALA A 208 1.09 7.76 -6.48
CA ALA A 208 -0.02 8.72 -6.42
C ALA A 208 0.33 10.18 -6.69
N PRO A 209 1.61 10.63 -6.86
CA PRO A 209 1.88 12.05 -7.10
C PRO A 209 1.51 12.44 -8.52
N GLU A 210 1.44 13.73 -8.70
CA GLU A 210 1.16 14.36 -9.99
C GLU A 210 2.22 13.98 -11.03
N GLN A 211 1.77 13.59 -12.23
CA GLN A 211 2.65 13.25 -13.37
C GLN A 211 2.58 14.27 -14.48
N SER A 212 1.50 15.04 -14.53
CA SER A 212 1.27 16.08 -15.52
C SER A 212 0.46 17.23 -14.92
N ILE A 213 0.68 18.42 -15.47
CA ILE A 213 -0.10 19.61 -15.16
C ILE A 213 -0.89 19.98 -16.39
N VAL A 214 -2.19 20.16 -16.25
CA VAL A 214 -3.10 20.65 -17.27
C VAL A 214 -3.55 22.05 -16.86
N THR A 215 -3.36 23.03 -17.74
CA THR A 215 -3.72 24.41 -17.49
C THR A 215 -4.63 24.93 -18.59
N GLU A 216 -5.40 25.96 -18.30
CA GLU A 216 -6.03 26.75 -19.34
C GLU A 216 -4.98 27.61 -20.04
N TYR A 217 -5.18 27.84 -21.35
CA TYR A 217 -4.21 28.53 -22.22
C TYR A 217 -3.80 29.90 -21.67
N GLY A 218 -4.74 30.65 -21.07
CA GLY A 218 -4.50 31.99 -20.56
C GLY A 218 -3.52 32.10 -19.41
N ILE A 219 -3.39 31.05 -18.59
CA ILE A 219 -2.52 31.03 -17.41
C ILE A 219 -1.25 30.16 -17.59
N SER A 220 -1.14 29.41 -18.70
CA SER A 220 0.00 28.52 -18.94
C SER A 220 1.36 29.22 -18.80
N PRO A 221 1.60 30.43 -19.36
CA PRO A 221 2.88 31.10 -19.18
C PRO A 221 3.22 31.44 -17.71
N GLN A 222 2.22 31.77 -16.89
CA GLN A 222 2.41 32.05 -15.48
C GLN A 222 2.75 30.78 -14.69
N VAL A 223 2.09 29.68 -14.99
CA VAL A 223 2.38 28.39 -14.36
C VAL A 223 3.78 27.91 -14.74
N GLU A 224 4.19 28.06 -16.01
CA GLU A 224 5.54 27.71 -16.47
C GLU A 224 6.62 28.55 -15.79
N GLU A 225 6.35 29.85 -15.55
CA GLU A 225 7.29 30.71 -14.85
C GLU A 225 7.44 30.33 -13.38
N GLU A 226 6.34 30.00 -12.71
CA GLU A 226 6.33 29.60 -11.30
C GLU A 226 7.00 28.22 -11.07
N LEU A 227 7.06 27.36 -12.10
CA LEU A 227 7.72 26.06 -12.04
C LEU A 227 9.25 26.12 -12.18
N LYS A 228 9.84 27.28 -12.54
CA LYS A 228 11.30 27.48 -12.69
C LYS A 228 11.99 27.70 -11.37
#